data_ba4e20b53a4d2c04d471301f1217589d
#
_entry.id   ba4e20b53a4d2c04d471301f1217589d
#
_cell.length_a   1.000
_cell.length_b   1.000
_cell.length_c   1.000
_cell.angle_alpha   90.00
_cell.angle_beta   90.00
_cell.angle_gamma   90.00
#
_symmetry.space_group_name_H-M   'P 1'
#
loop_
_entity.id
_entity.type
_entity.pdbx_description
1 polymer ?
#
loop_
_entity_poly.entity_id
_entity_poly.type
_entity_poly.pdbx_seq_one_letter_code
_entity_poly.pdbx_strand_id
1 'polypeptide(L)'
;MSYASAALATYANMLGTLDHLVRKASEHAKGEALLQARMAEDMLPLHTQIRFTVAQVNVALDRLGSIGLTLDESEITSFADARARIAAARELVAATDPASWPASDATVEFDVPNGMGFAMQAHEYCRDWATPQFYFHLMSVYSILRMEGLAIGKADYLGYIMKYLRQPAA
;
A
#
# COMPACT_ATOMS: atom_id res chain seq x y z
N MET A 1 3.99 -18.83 11.44
CA MET A 1 3.69 -17.41 11.15
C MET A 1 2.19 -17.35 10.86
N SER A 2 1.43 -16.50 11.58
CA SER A 2 0.00 -16.32 11.32
C SER A 2 -0.24 -15.54 10.02
N TYR A 3 -1.46 -15.61 9.45
CA TYR A 3 -1.85 -14.82 8.28
C TYR A 3 -1.71 -13.32 8.57
N ALA A 4 -2.07 -12.90 9.81
CA ALA A 4 -1.94 -11.52 10.26
C ALA A 4 -0.47 -11.06 10.26
N SER A 5 0.44 -11.85 10.85
CA SER A 5 1.88 -11.54 10.85
C SER A 5 2.44 -11.45 9.43
N ALA A 6 1.99 -12.32 8.51
CA ALA A 6 2.44 -12.29 7.11
C ALA A 6 1.94 -11.04 6.38
N ALA A 7 0.66 -10.68 6.56
CA ALA A 7 0.07 -9.49 5.96
C ALA A 7 0.73 -8.20 6.47
N LEU A 8 0.88 -8.06 7.80
CA LEU A 8 1.52 -6.89 8.40
C LEU A 8 2.98 -6.73 7.95
N ALA A 9 3.75 -7.83 7.85
CA ALA A 9 5.11 -7.79 7.32
C ALA A 9 5.16 -7.35 5.85
N THR A 10 4.18 -7.79 5.04
CA THR A 10 4.03 -7.36 3.65
C THR A 10 3.74 -5.86 3.57
N TYR A 11 2.75 -5.38 4.33
CA TYR A 11 2.41 -3.95 4.34
C TYR A 11 3.57 -3.08 4.82
N ALA A 12 4.27 -3.47 5.89
CA ALA A 12 5.43 -2.74 6.40
C ALA A 12 6.55 -2.60 5.35
N ASN A 13 6.91 -3.69 4.66
CA ASN A 13 7.93 -3.69 3.62
C ASN A 13 7.51 -2.81 2.44
N MET A 14 6.30 -2.98 1.96
CA MET A 14 5.85 -2.36 0.72
C MET A 14 5.40 -0.90 0.88
N LEU A 15 4.93 -0.49 2.07
CA LEU A 15 4.77 0.94 2.39
C LEU A 15 6.14 1.64 2.46
N GLY A 16 7.19 0.94 2.91
CA GLY A 16 8.56 1.43 2.80
C GLY A 16 9.02 1.61 1.35
N THR A 17 8.65 0.68 0.47
CA THR A 17 8.85 0.83 -0.98
C THR A 17 8.10 2.04 -1.53
N LEU A 18 6.81 2.20 -1.18
CA LEU A 18 6.02 3.34 -1.62
C LEU A 18 6.65 4.68 -1.19
N ASP A 19 7.08 4.81 0.08
CA ASP A 19 7.76 6.02 0.57
C ASP A 19 9.05 6.30 -0.23
N HIS A 20 9.85 5.28 -0.51
CA HIS A 20 11.06 5.41 -1.32
C HIS A 20 10.74 5.91 -2.74
N LEU A 21 9.73 5.34 -3.39
CA LEU A 21 9.31 5.74 -4.74
C LEU A 21 8.79 7.18 -4.76
N VAL A 22 7.94 7.55 -3.80
CA VAL A 22 7.37 8.90 -3.67
C VAL A 22 8.46 9.94 -3.36
N ARG A 23 9.44 9.59 -2.50
CA ARG A 23 10.61 10.46 -2.24
C ARG A 23 11.42 10.71 -3.51
N LYS A 24 11.72 9.67 -4.30
CA LYS A 24 12.41 9.85 -5.59
C LYS A 24 11.57 10.67 -6.58
N ALA A 25 10.25 10.48 -6.58
CA ALA A 25 9.34 11.24 -7.42
C ALA A 25 9.31 12.73 -7.08
N SER A 26 9.44 13.09 -5.80
CA SER A 26 9.48 14.51 -5.37
C SER A 26 10.70 15.28 -5.89
N GLU A 27 11.74 14.57 -6.32
CA GLU A 27 12.95 15.14 -6.91
C GLU A 27 12.88 15.27 -8.46
N HIS A 28 11.74 14.84 -9.06
CA HIS A 28 11.56 14.85 -10.51
C HIS A 28 11.37 16.28 -11.06
N ALA A 29 11.88 16.53 -12.27
CA ALA A 29 11.84 17.85 -12.90
C ALA A 29 10.41 18.42 -13.11
N LYS A 30 9.40 17.57 -13.21
CA LYS A 30 7.98 17.99 -13.29
C LYS A 30 7.41 18.48 -11.95
N GLY A 31 8.12 18.29 -10.83
CA GLY A 31 7.64 18.65 -9.50
C GLY A 31 6.26 18.06 -9.21
N GLU A 32 5.40 18.81 -8.53
CA GLU A 32 4.05 18.37 -8.14
C GLU A 32 3.12 18.07 -9.34
N ALA A 33 3.40 18.59 -10.53
CA ALA A 33 2.62 18.29 -11.74
C ALA A 33 2.68 16.77 -12.08
N LEU A 34 3.71 16.05 -11.63
CA LEU A 34 3.82 14.61 -11.79
C LEU A 34 2.66 13.85 -11.11
N LEU A 35 2.07 14.41 -10.06
CA LEU A 35 0.93 13.81 -9.35
C LEU A 35 -0.30 13.61 -10.25
N GLN A 36 -0.42 14.35 -11.34
CA GLN A 36 -1.52 14.22 -12.32
C GLN A 36 -1.23 13.19 -13.42
N ALA A 37 -0.02 12.63 -13.48
CA ALA A 37 0.35 11.65 -14.50
C ALA A 37 -0.47 10.35 -14.34
N ARG A 38 -0.83 9.73 -15.48
CA ARG A 38 -1.59 8.49 -15.54
C ARG A 38 -1.13 7.61 -16.70
N MET A 39 -1.29 6.29 -16.58
CA MET A 39 -0.86 5.34 -17.61
C MET A 39 -1.75 5.37 -18.87
N ALA A 40 -3.04 5.60 -18.68
CA ALA A 40 -4.02 5.73 -19.75
C ALA A 40 -5.03 6.81 -19.35
N GLU A 41 -5.76 7.36 -20.32
CA GLU A 41 -6.70 8.46 -20.12
C GLU A 41 -7.81 8.12 -19.14
N ASP A 42 -8.29 6.89 -19.16
CA ASP A 42 -9.33 6.34 -18.27
C ASP A 42 -8.80 5.75 -16.95
N MET A 43 -7.49 5.76 -16.73
CA MET A 43 -6.89 5.29 -15.48
C MET A 43 -6.75 6.43 -14.46
N LEU A 44 -6.76 6.06 -13.18
CA LEU A 44 -6.57 6.99 -12.07
C LEU A 44 -5.17 7.59 -12.07
N PRO A 45 -5.02 8.90 -11.75
CA PRO A 45 -3.72 9.58 -11.71
C PRO A 45 -2.86 9.13 -10.52
N LEU A 46 -1.57 9.46 -10.57
CA LEU A 46 -0.57 9.07 -9.58
C LEU A 46 -0.99 9.37 -8.15
N HIS A 47 -1.48 10.59 -7.86
CA HIS A 47 -1.92 10.97 -6.52
C HIS A 47 -3.03 10.04 -5.99
N THR A 48 -3.97 9.66 -6.83
CA THR A 48 -5.06 8.74 -6.47
C THR A 48 -4.55 7.31 -6.27
N GLN A 49 -3.60 6.85 -7.10
CA GLN A 49 -2.97 5.53 -6.92
C GLN A 49 -2.22 5.45 -5.59
N ILE A 50 -1.49 6.51 -5.20
CA ILE A 50 -0.82 6.59 -3.89
C ILE A 50 -1.86 6.55 -2.77
N ARG A 51 -2.92 7.37 -2.85
CA ARG A 51 -4.00 7.39 -1.87
C ARG A 51 -4.64 6.02 -1.69
N PHE A 52 -4.98 5.34 -2.78
CA PHE A 52 -5.58 4.01 -2.70
C PHE A 52 -4.61 2.95 -2.18
N THR A 53 -3.31 3.04 -2.49
CA THR A 53 -2.34 2.12 -1.89
C THR A 53 -2.35 2.22 -0.36
N VAL A 54 -2.37 3.44 0.18
CA VAL A 54 -2.47 3.67 1.63
C VAL A 54 -3.83 3.23 2.17
N ALA A 55 -4.92 3.59 1.47
CA ALA A 55 -6.28 3.26 1.90
C ALA A 55 -6.52 1.74 2.00
N GLN A 56 -5.98 0.93 1.08
CA GLN A 56 -6.12 -0.53 1.16
C GLN A 56 -5.50 -1.12 2.44
N VAL A 57 -4.37 -0.58 2.89
CA VAL A 57 -3.78 -0.98 4.16
C VAL A 57 -4.68 -0.58 5.32
N ASN A 58 -5.12 0.67 5.36
CA ASN A 58 -5.97 1.21 6.43
C ASN A 58 -7.30 0.45 6.54
N VAL A 59 -7.94 0.15 5.40
CA VAL A 59 -9.17 -0.66 5.34
C VAL A 59 -8.92 -2.08 5.89
N ALA A 60 -7.80 -2.70 5.54
CA ALA A 60 -7.48 -4.03 6.04
C ALA A 60 -7.23 -4.03 7.56
N LEU A 61 -6.50 -3.02 8.06
CA LEU A 61 -6.25 -2.86 9.51
C LEU A 61 -7.56 -2.62 10.27
N ASP A 62 -8.43 -1.76 9.76
CA ASP A 62 -9.71 -1.44 10.39
C ASP A 62 -10.64 -2.65 10.39
N ARG A 63 -10.81 -3.30 9.23
CA ARG A 63 -11.74 -4.42 9.06
C ARG A 63 -11.35 -5.64 9.88
N LEU A 64 -10.05 -5.93 9.99
CA LEU A 64 -9.55 -7.08 10.74
C LEU A 64 -9.25 -6.75 12.20
N GLY A 65 -8.86 -5.52 12.51
CA GLY A 65 -8.52 -5.09 13.86
C GLY A 65 -9.65 -4.37 14.59
N SER A 66 -10.74 -3.99 13.89
CA SER A 66 -11.87 -3.22 14.45
C SER A 66 -11.42 -1.96 15.18
N ILE A 67 -10.45 -1.23 14.59
CA ILE A 67 -9.82 -0.08 15.26
C ILE A 67 -10.57 1.24 15.09
N GLY A 68 -11.67 1.26 14.30
CA GLY A 68 -12.53 2.42 14.12
C GLY A 68 -11.87 3.55 13.32
N LEU A 69 -11.10 3.21 12.30
CA LEU A 69 -10.40 4.19 11.46
C LEU A 69 -11.36 4.97 10.57
N THR A 70 -11.26 6.29 10.61
CA THR A 70 -11.84 7.14 9.57
C THR A 70 -10.84 7.29 8.42
N LEU A 71 -11.24 6.89 7.23
CA LEU A 71 -10.39 7.02 6.05
C LEU A 71 -10.33 8.47 5.58
N ASP A 72 -9.12 8.95 5.32
CA ASP A 72 -8.93 10.25 4.65
C ASP A 72 -9.10 10.07 3.13
N GLU A 73 -10.25 10.52 2.62
CA GLU A 73 -10.59 10.46 1.21
C GLU A 73 -10.21 11.73 0.44
N SER A 74 -9.64 12.72 1.10
CA SER A 74 -9.21 13.95 0.45
C SER A 74 -8.11 13.70 -0.58
N GLU A 75 -8.05 14.56 -1.60
CA GLU A 75 -7.03 14.48 -2.65
C GLU A 75 -5.64 14.74 -2.08
N ILE A 76 -4.65 13.97 -2.51
CA ILE A 76 -3.23 14.25 -2.27
C ILE A 76 -2.81 15.38 -3.21
N THR A 77 -2.43 16.53 -2.65
CA THR A 77 -2.09 17.73 -3.41
C THR A 77 -0.58 18.00 -3.50
N SER A 78 0.24 17.27 -2.72
CA SER A 78 1.69 17.39 -2.73
C SER A 78 2.39 16.08 -2.39
N PHE A 79 3.66 15.94 -2.77
CA PHE A 79 4.49 14.81 -2.32
C PHE A 79 4.74 14.83 -0.81
N ALA A 80 4.73 15.99 -0.18
CA ALA A 80 4.82 16.09 1.28
C ALA A 80 3.58 15.50 1.96
N ASP A 81 2.37 15.81 1.49
CA ASP A 81 1.12 15.20 1.95
C ASP A 81 1.12 13.70 1.71
N ALA A 82 1.49 13.25 0.51
CA ALA A 82 1.62 11.82 0.20
C ALA A 82 2.49 11.08 1.21
N ARG A 83 3.68 11.62 1.51
CA ARG A 83 4.62 11.02 2.45
C ARG A 83 4.10 11.05 3.89
N ALA A 84 3.41 12.10 4.30
CA ALA A 84 2.77 12.16 5.63
C ALA A 84 1.75 11.03 5.81
N ARG A 85 0.88 10.80 4.82
CA ARG A 85 -0.10 9.70 4.85
C ARG A 85 0.55 8.32 4.85
N ILE A 86 1.61 8.13 4.07
CA ILE A 86 2.38 6.88 4.07
C ILE A 86 3.01 6.65 5.44
N ALA A 87 3.59 7.68 6.06
CA ALA A 87 4.19 7.60 7.39
C ALA A 87 3.15 7.19 8.44
N ALA A 88 1.97 7.83 8.44
CA ALA A 88 0.87 7.49 9.34
C ALA A 88 0.42 6.02 9.18
N ALA A 89 0.27 5.53 7.94
CA ALA A 89 -0.08 4.14 7.71
C ALA A 89 1.02 3.17 8.18
N ARG A 90 2.29 3.52 8.03
CA ARG A 90 3.41 2.72 8.54
C ARG A 90 3.43 2.64 10.06
N GLU A 91 3.10 3.74 10.74
CA GLU A 91 2.95 3.77 12.20
C GLU A 91 1.81 2.87 12.66
N LEU A 92 0.65 2.93 11.99
CA LEU A 92 -0.49 2.04 12.27
C LEU A 92 -0.12 0.56 12.10
N VAL A 93 0.54 0.20 11.01
CA VAL A 93 1.03 -1.17 10.78
C VAL A 93 1.99 -1.61 11.88
N ALA A 94 2.92 -0.74 12.27
CA ALA A 94 3.90 -1.05 13.33
C ALA A 94 3.27 -1.19 14.72
N ALA A 95 2.19 -0.46 14.99
CA ALA A 95 1.46 -0.51 16.25
C ALA A 95 0.46 -1.68 16.34
N THR A 96 0.13 -2.32 15.21
CA THR A 96 -0.87 -3.39 15.17
C THR A 96 -0.29 -4.70 15.70
N ASP A 97 -0.90 -5.22 16.78
CA ASP A 97 -0.59 -6.58 17.26
C ASP A 97 -1.26 -7.62 16.34
N PRO A 98 -0.50 -8.53 15.71
CA PRO A 98 -1.11 -9.59 14.90
C PRO A 98 -2.06 -10.51 15.69
N ALA A 99 -1.95 -10.56 17.02
CA ALA A 99 -2.85 -11.32 17.87
C ALA A 99 -4.22 -10.66 18.06
N SER A 100 -4.35 -9.36 17.77
CA SER A 100 -5.65 -8.67 17.81
C SER A 100 -6.57 -9.01 16.64
N TRP A 101 -6.04 -9.61 15.58
CA TRP A 101 -6.82 -9.99 14.40
C TRP A 101 -7.63 -11.27 14.67
N PRO A 102 -8.78 -11.46 14.01
CA PRO A 102 -9.65 -12.61 14.26
C PRO A 102 -8.98 -13.94 13.88
N ALA A 103 -9.57 -15.04 14.31
CA ALA A 103 -9.13 -16.37 13.86
C ALA A 103 -9.13 -16.46 12.34
N SER A 104 -8.22 -17.26 11.77
CA SER A 104 -8.03 -17.33 10.31
C SER A 104 -9.27 -17.74 9.53
N ASP A 105 -10.16 -18.50 10.14
CA ASP A 105 -11.42 -19.02 9.61
C ASP A 105 -12.64 -18.17 10.01
N ALA A 106 -12.46 -17.09 10.78
CA ALA A 106 -13.54 -16.16 11.11
C ALA A 106 -14.08 -15.47 9.85
N THR A 107 -15.39 -15.31 9.78
CA THR A 107 -16.05 -14.66 8.63
C THR A 107 -15.85 -13.14 8.70
N VAL A 108 -15.42 -12.57 7.58
CA VAL A 108 -15.33 -11.13 7.33
C VAL A 108 -16.36 -10.79 6.25
N GLU A 109 -17.34 -9.97 6.61
CA GLU A 109 -18.37 -9.47 5.69
C GLU A 109 -18.12 -8.01 5.32
N PHE A 110 -18.34 -7.67 4.07
CA PHE A 110 -18.22 -6.30 3.59
C PHE A 110 -18.95 -6.06 2.27
N ASP A 111 -19.38 -4.81 2.10
CA ASP A 111 -19.99 -4.34 0.86
C ASP A 111 -18.99 -3.49 0.06
N VAL A 112 -19.20 -3.46 -1.25
CA VAL A 112 -18.47 -2.58 -2.18
C VAL A 112 -19.43 -1.58 -2.82
N PRO A 113 -18.94 -0.42 -3.31
CA PRO A 113 -19.80 0.69 -3.76
C PRO A 113 -20.81 0.34 -4.86
N ASN A 114 -20.60 -0.74 -5.61
CA ASN A 114 -21.56 -1.20 -6.63
C ASN A 114 -22.71 -2.06 -6.08
N GLY A 115 -22.81 -2.19 -4.76
CA GLY A 115 -23.88 -2.92 -4.06
C GLY A 115 -23.65 -4.44 -3.94
N MET A 116 -22.47 -4.96 -4.34
CA MET A 116 -22.13 -6.37 -4.07
C MET A 116 -21.61 -6.53 -2.64
N GLY A 117 -22.14 -7.54 -1.93
CA GLY A 117 -21.65 -7.97 -0.63
C GLY A 117 -20.75 -9.20 -0.75
N PHE A 118 -19.76 -9.29 0.11
CA PHE A 118 -18.83 -10.42 0.20
C PHE A 118 -18.79 -10.97 1.61
N ALA A 119 -18.65 -12.30 1.74
CA ALA A 119 -18.36 -12.99 2.97
C ALA A 119 -17.17 -13.92 2.70
N MET A 120 -16.06 -13.67 3.36
CA MET A 120 -14.80 -14.39 3.17
C MET A 120 -14.25 -14.82 4.54
N GLN A 121 -13.46 -15.89 4.60
CA GLN A 121 -12.67 -16.14 5.80
C GLN A 121 -11.57 -15.06 5.93
N ALA A 122 -11.17 -14.73 7.15
CA ALA A 122 -10.21 -13.66 7.41
C ALA A 122 -8.88 -13.83 6.66
N HIS A 123 -8.36 -15.07 6.58
CA HIS A 123 -7.13 -15.32 5.81
C HIS A 123 -7.35 -15.20 4.29
N GLU A 124 -8.54 -15.56 3.78
CA GLU A 124 -8.91 -15.38 2.36
C GLU A 124 -9.07 -13.91 2.03
N TYR A 125 -9.73 -13.14 2.90
CA TYR A 125 -9.82 -11.69 2.75
C TYR A 125 -8.44 -11.05 2.58
N CYS A 126 -7.46 -11.42 3.40
CA CYS A 126 -6.09 -10.93 3.26
C CYS A 126 -5.45 -11.36 1.94
N ARG A 127 -5.56 -12.68 1.60
CA ARG A 127 -4.85 -13.28 0.47
C ARG A 127 -5.45 -12.88 -0.87
N ASP A 128 -6.78 -12.92 -0.99
CA ASP A 128 -7.50 -12.87 -2.27
C ASP A 128 -8.15 -11.50 -2.53
N TRP A 129 -8.29 -10.66 -1.50
CA TRP A 129 -8.89 -9.33 -1.62
C TRP A 129 -7.91 -8.20 -1.27
N ALA A 130 -7.53 -8.05 -0.01
CA ALA A 130 -6.80 -6.87 0.45
C ALA A 130 -5.39 -6.75 -0.16
N THR A 131 -4.62 -7.85 -0.17
CA THR A 131 -3.25 -7.87 -0.70
C THR A 131 -3.21 -7.64 -2.21
N PRO A 132 -4.04 -8.30 -3.05
CA PRO A 132 -4.07 -8.03 -4.49
C PRO A 132 -4.42 -6.57 -4.82
N GLN A 133 -5.41 -5.98 -4.16
CA GLN A 133 -5.77 -4.58 -4.39
C GLN A 133 -4.65 -3.61 -3.99
N PHE A 134 -4.01 -3.85 -2.85
CA PHE A 134 -2.85 -3.10 -2.41
C PHE A 134 -1.73 -3.12 -3.47
N TYR A 135 -1.38 -4.32 -3.97
CA TYR A 135 -0.34 -4.45 -5.00
C TYR A 135 -0.75 -3.85 -6.34
N PHE A 136 -2.04 -3.92 -6.71
CA PHE A 136 -2.53 -3.29 -7.94
C PHE A 136 -2.24 -1.78 -7.95
N HIS A 137 -2.59 -1.09 -6.86
CA HIS A 137 -2.35 0.34 -6.76
C HIS A 137 -0.86 0.68 -6.63
N LEU A 138 -0.09 -0.06 -5.85
CA LEU A 138 1.34 0.14 -5.70
C LEU A 138 2.10 -0.07 -7.03
N MET A 139 1.76 -1.11 -7.79
CA MET A 139 2.35 -1.33 -9.11
C MET A 139 1.94 -0.26 -10.11
N SER A 140 0.73 0.27 -10.03
CA SER A 140 0.31 1.41 -10.83
C SER A 140 1.16 2.65 -10.53
N VAL A 141 1.45 2.93 -9.24
CA VAL A 141 2.39 4.00 -8.85
C VAL A 141 3.76 3.78 -9.50
N TYR A 142 4.36 2.59 -9.33
CA TYR A 142 5.65 2.27 -9.92
C TYR A 142 5.65 2.46 -11.44
N SER A 143 4.62 1.96 -12.12
CA SER A 143 4.51 1.98 -13.58
C SER A 143 4.35 3.40 -14.13
N ILE A 144 3.52 4.24 -13.48
CA ILE A 144 3.39 5.67 -13.85
C ILE A 144 4.74 6.37 -13.71
N LEU A 145 5.45 6.19 -12.60
CA LEU A 145 6.75 6.82 -12.38
C LEU A 145 7.80 6.36 -13.40
N ARG A 146 7.79 5.09 -13.80
CA ARG A 146 8.67 4.57 -14.87
C ARG A 146 8.34 5.19 -16.22
N MET A 147 7.07 5.26 -16.58
CA MET A 147 6.58 5.87 -17.82
C MET A 147 6.99 7.34 -17.92
N GLU A 148 6.95 8.05 -16.79
CA GLU A 148 7.36 9.45 -16.68
C GLU A 148 8.87 9.68 -16.69
N GLY A 149 9.66 8.60 -16.83
CA GLY A 149 11.12 8.68 -16.98
C GLY A 149 11.90 8.65 -15.67
N LEU A 150 11.25 8.38 -14.52
CA LEU A 150 11.97 8.26 -13.25
C LEU A 150 12.96 7.09 -13.29
N ALA A 151 14.21 7.35 -12.91
CA ALA A 151 15.28 6.34 -12.89
C ALA A 151 15.12 5.41 -11.68
N ILE A 152 14.12 4.52 -11.76
CA ILE A 152 13.85 3.44 -10.79
C ILE A 152 13.85 2.08 -11.49
N GLY A 153 14.08 1.01 -10.73
CA GLY A 153 14.09 -0.36 -11.23
C GLY A 153 13.61 -1.35 -10.18
N LYS A 154 13.75 -2.64 -10.46
CA LYS A 154 13.35 -3.71 -9.53
C LYS A 154 14.05 -3.59 -8.17
N ALA A 155 15.29 -3.08 -8.14
CA ALA A 155 16.03 -2.87 -6.89
C ALA A 155 15.36 -1.81 -6.00
N ASP A 156 14.80 -0.75 -6.57
CA ASP A 156 14.03 0.25 -5.81
C ASP A 156 12.74 -0.35 -5.26
N TYR A 157 12.08 -1.22 -6.03
CA TYR A 157 10.85 -1.89 -5.64
C TYR A 157 11.05 -2.93 -4.54
N LEU A 158 12.16 -3.67 -4.58
CA LEU A 158 12.51 -4.73 -3.63
C LEU A 158 13.62 -4.34 -2.65
N GLY A 159 13.85 -3.04 -2.42
CA GLY A 159 14.95 -2.57 -1.57
C GLY A 159 15.01 -3.21 -0.17
N TYR A 160 13.85 -3.56 0.39
CA TYR A 160 13.73 -4.18 1.71
C TYR A 160 14.36 -5.59 1.80
N ILE A 161 14.61 -6.29 0.67
CA ILE A 161 15.24 -7.62 0.71
C ILE A 161 16.73 -7.56 1.07
N MET A 162 17.35 -6.38 1.01
CA MET A 162 18.77 -6.22 1.34
C MET A 162 19.10 -6.61 2.79
N LYS A 163 18.12 -6.57 3.69
CA LYS A 163 18.30 -7.07 5.07
C LYS A 163 18.59 -8.58 5.17
N TYR A 164 18.33 -9.33 4.08
CA TYR A 164 18.59 -10.78 3.99
C TYR A 164 19.86 -11.11 3.20
N LEU A 165 20.64 -10.10 2.79
CA LEU A 165 21.85 -10.31 2.01
C LEU A 165 22.85 -11.15 2.84
N ARG A 166 23.25 -12.28 2.25
CA ARG A 166 24.30 -13.11 2.84
C ARG A 166 25.65 -12.42 2.63
N GLN A 167 26.47 -12.34 3.68
CA GLN A 167 27.85 -11.94 3.51
C GLN A 167 28.58 -12.99 2.66
N PRO A 168 29.47 -12.59 1.72
CA PRO A 168 30.34 -13.55 1.03
C PRO A 168 31.08 -14.40 2.05
N ALA A 169 31.21 -15.69 1.80
CA ALA A 169 32.15 -16.52 2.57
C ALA A 169 33.56 -15.94 2.38
N ALA A 170 34.23 -15.65 3.51
CA ALA A 170 35.60 -15.17 3.50
C ALA A 170 36.55 -16.25 2.94
#